data_21662038e042c259226152cf221a6054
#
_entry.id   21662038e042c259226152cf221a6054
#
_cell.length_a   1.000
_cell.length_b   1.000
_cell.length_c   1.000
_cell.angle_alpha   90.00
_cell.angle_beta   90.00
_cell.angle_gamma   90.00
#
_symmetry.space_group_name_H-M   'P 1'
#
loop_
_entity.id
_entity.type
_entity.pdbx_description
1 polymer ?
#
loop_
_entity_poly.entity_id
_entity_poly.type
_entity_poly.pdbx_seq_one_letter_code
_entity_poly.pdbx_strand_id
1 'polypeptide(L)'
;MSTEQASSLSRVPDERASASEDPGSRGGVLDWMFRTVRVALGPGSRSARASTLAPLARDTAAAPRSAAYERYLRALRRRTRSIQAWQLGVVVVFLILWEVAPRANWINPMLTSYPSAVARTFMAMLEDGSLAKHTWVTFSETVVGFAGGMLLGTVCAVLLWWSTFLYRVLDPFIVVLNAMPKIALVPIFYIWLGDVASIYAMAIAVSVFITILMLYTGFQAIDPDKIKLVRLFGASRWKVLTKIVLPGSVPTMISTLKVNVGLALVGVVVGEFQAAKAGLGFLIVYGSQIFQMNLVMTAIVVLAVISSLLFVAIQALEATALRRHGAVGATN
;
A
#
# COMPACT_ATOMS: atom_id res chain seq x y z
N MET A 1 -72.02 11.65 -13.68
CA MET A 1 -71.68 13.07 -13.93
C MET A 1 -70.21 13.19 -13.62
N SER A 2 -69.56 13.09 -14.69
CA SER A 2 -68.73 14.02 -15.52
C SER A 2 -67.32 14.04 -14.97
N THR A 3 -66.40 13.27 -15.53
CA THR A 3 -65.51 13.53 -16.72
C THR A 3 -64.99 14.98 -16.76
N GLU A 4 -63.71 15.06 -16.91
CA GLU A 4 -62.88 16.23 -17.18
C GLU A 4 -62.06 16.75 -15.97
N GLN A 5 -60.83 16.28 -15.87
CA GLN A 5 -59.62 17.12 -15.89
C GLN A 5 -58.35 16.26 -15.81
N ALA A 6 -58.04 15.66 -16.93
CA ALA A 6 -56.74 15.14 -17.22
C ALA A 6 -56.08 16.10 -18.22
N SER A 7 -55.17 16.95 -17.78
CA SER A 7 -54.11 17.52 -18.63
C SER A 7 -53.45 18.73 -17.93
N SER A 8 -52.46 18.51 -17.12
CA SER A 8 -51.37 19.49 -16.88
C SER A 8 -50.30 18.92 -15.94
N LEU A 9 -49.62 17.88 -16.37
CA LEU A 9 -48.32 17.53 -15.81
C LEU A 9 -47.28 17.71 -16.90
N SER A 10 -46.92 18.97 -17.10
CA SER A 10 -45.83 19.40 -17.91
C SER A 10 -44.54 19.33 -17.14
N ARG A 11 -43.58 18.58 -17.68
CA ARG A 11 -42.16 18.86 -17.69
C ARG A 11 -41.50 19.07 -16.34
N VAL A 12 -40.96 17.99 -15.78
CA VAL A 12 -39.79 18.03 -14.91
C VAL A 12 -38.56 18.23 -15.81
N PRO A 13 -37.71 19.23 -15.58
CA PRO A 13 -36.47 19.36 -16.30
C PRO A 13 -35.49 18.25 -15.87
N ASP A 14 -34.90 17.66 -16.86
CA ASP A 14 -33.83 16.64 -16.71
C ASP A 14 -32.55 17.29 -16.19
N GLU A 15 -32.39 17.31 -14.90
CA GLU A 15 -31.19 17.79 -14.18
C GLU A 15 -30.11 16.69 -14.07
N ARG A 16 -29.87 16.01 -15.20
CA ARG A 16 -28.74 15.05 -15.33
C ARG A 16 -27.75 15.51 -16.38
N ALA A 17 -27.21 16.70 -16.19
CA ALA A 17 -26.06 17.11 -16.97
C ALA A 17 -25.26 18.15 -16.18
N SER A 18 -24.26 17.74 -15.50
CA SER A 18 -23.01 18.42 -15.14
C SER A 18 -22.50 18.09 -13.75
N ALA A 19 -22.23 16.82 -13.51
CA ALA A 19 -21.16 16.48 -12.57
C ALA A 19 -19.92 16.20 -13.41
N SER A 20 -19.26 17.27 -13.87
CA SER A 20 -17.90 17.18 -14.36
C SER A 20 -17.00 16.81 -13.18
N GLU A 21 -16.67 15.53 -13.06
CA GLU A 21 -15.66 15.07 -12.14
C GLU A 21 -14.36 15.85 -12.40
N ASP A 22 -13.96 16.66 -11.42
CA ASP A 22 -12.67 17.33 -11.39
C ASP A 22 -11.56 16.28 -11.31
N PRO A 23 -10.73 16.06 -12.36
CA PRO A 23 -9.65 15.09 -12.34
C PRO A 23 -8.48 15.52 -11.44
N GLY A 24 -8.63 16.62 -10.68
CA GLY A 24 -7.57 17.21 -9.85
C GLY A 24 -7.51 16.72 -8.39
N SER A 25 -8.51 15.98 -7.89
CA SER A 25 -8.63 15.73 -6.44
C SER A 25 -8.02 14.41 -5.92
N ARG A 26 -7.37 13.60 -6.78
CA ARG A 26 -6.79 12.30 -6.39
C ARG A 26 -5.27 12.24 -6.48
N GLY A 27 -4.56 13.29 -6.12
CA GLY A 27 -3.10 13.30 -6.13
C GLY A 27 -2.51 13.84 -4.83
N GLY A 28 -2.72 13.14 -3.73
CA GLY A 28 -2.11 13.48 -2.44
C GLY A 28 -0.59 13.26 -2.39
N VAL A 29 0.01 13.53 -1.23
CA VAL A 29 1.46 13.39 -0.91
C VAL A 29 2.04 12.05 -1.40
N LEU A 30 1.24 10.98 -1.42
CA LEU A 30 1.61 9.68 -1.97
C LEU A 30 1.89 9.72 -3.49
N ASP A 31 1.11 10.44 -4.27
CA ASP A 31 1.35 10.56 -5.73
C ASP A 31 2.60 11.39 -6.03
N TRP A 32 2.93 12.38 -5.18
CA TRP A 32 4.18 13.12 -5.25
C TRP A 32 5.38 12.22 -4.91
N MET A 33 5.32 11.45 -3.82
CA MET A 33 6.36 10.48 -3.46
C MET A 33 6.58 9.46 -4.58
N PHE A 34 5.49 8.96 -5.20
CA PHE A 34 5.56 8.03 -6.32
C PHE A 34 6.11 8.65 -7.60
N ARG A 35 5.86 9.94 -7.87
CA ARG A 35 6.43 10.65 -9.02
C ARG A 35 7.91 10.93 -8.83
N THR A 36 8.34 11.29 -7.63
CA THR A 36 9.75 11.56 -7.31
C THR A 36 10.58 10.27 -7.42
N VAL A 37 10.08 9.15 -6.91
CA VAL A 37 10.71 7.84 -7.05
C VAL A 37 10.69 7.34 -8.51
N ARG A 38 9.64 7.66 -9.28
CA ARG A 38 9.53 7.28 -10.71
C ARG A 38 10.51 8.07 -11.59
N VAL A 39 10.86 9.28 -11.23
CA VAL A 39 11.89 10.08 -11.91
C VAL A 39 13.29 9.53 -11.63
N ALA A 40 13.52 8.98 -10.43
CA ALA A 40 14.80 8.37 -10.06
C ALA A 40 15.05 7.00 -10.73
N LEU A 41 14.00 6.30 -11.20
CA LEU A 41 14.10 4.94 -11.74
C LEU A 41 14.05 4.83 -13.29
N GLY A 42 14.10 5.95 -14.03
CA GLY A 42 14.28 5.99 -15.49
C GLY A 42 13.01 5.74 -16.34
N PRO A 43 13.03 6.07 -17.65
CA PRO A 43 11.87 6.08 -18.53
C PRO A 43 11.59 4.71 -19.14
N GLY A 44 10.77 3.89 -18.51
CA GLY A 44 10.49 2.55 -19.01
C GLY A 44 9.03 2.11 -18.93
N SER A 45 8.08 2.76 -19.62
CA SER A 45 6.76 2.16 -19.85
C SER A 45 5.84 2.89 -20.87
N ARG A 46 6.37 3.45 -21.95
CA ARG A 46 5.53 4.05 -22.99
C ARG A 46 5.42 3.26 -24.30
N SER A 47 5.97 2.04 -24.39
CA SER A 47 6.04 1.33 -25.68
C SER A 47 4.92 0.32 -25.98
N ALA A 48 4.08 -0.06 -25.02
CA ALA A 48 3.14 -1.16 -25.22
C ALA A 48 1.74 -0.77 -25.77
N ARG A 49 1.40 0.52 -25.86
CA ARG A 49 0.15 0.99 -26.52
C ARG A 49 0.35 1.61 -27.90
N ALA A 50 1.59 1.64 -28.38
CA ALA A 50 1.92 2.31 -29.65
C ALA A 50 1.78 1.40 -30.87
N SER A 51 1.69 0.08 -30.75
CA SER A 51 1.76 -0.82 -31.89
C SER A 51 0.44 -1.06 -32.62
N THR A 52 -0.72 -0.83 -32.00
CA THR A 52 -2.03 -1.08 -32.65
C THR A 52 -2.63 0.16 -33.32
N LEU A 53 -2.11 1.36 -33.03
CA LEU A 53 -2.52 2.61 -33.68
C LEU A 53 -1.44 3.22 -34.59
N ALA A 54 -0.40 2.45 -34.87
CA ALA A 54 0.76 2.89 -35.63
C ALA A 54 0.47 3.34 -37.10
N PRO A 55 -0.53 2.82 -37.79
CA PRO A 55 -0.82 3.30 -39.16
C PRO A 55 -1.52 4.68 -39.18
N LEU A 56 -2.37 4.98 -38.18
CA LEU A 56 -3.08 6.25 -38.12
C LEU A 56 -2.27 7.39 -37.44
N ALA A 57 -1.24 7.03 -36.71
CA ALA A 57 -0.41 7.99 -35.97
C ALA A 57 0.74 8.58 -36.82
N ARG A 58 1.04 8.02 -38.00
CA ARG A 58 2.10 8.56 -38.88
C ARG A 58 1.71 9.86 -39.57
N ASP A 59 0.40 10.09 -39.83
CA ASP A 59 -0.05 11.30 -40.52
C ASP A 59 -0.47 12.43 -39.54
N THR A 60 -0.59 12.13 -38.23
CA THR A 60 -0.90 13.16 -37.22
C THR A 60 0.33 13.75 -36.51
N ALA A 61 1.53 13.37 -36.95
CA ALA A 61 2.78 13.73 -36.26
C ALA A 61 3.22 15.19 -36.43
N ALA A 62 2.46 16.05 -37.09
CA ALA A 62 2.84 17.45 -37.29
C ALA A 62 1.69 18.45 -37.40
N ALA A 63 0.48 18.15 -36.91
CA ALA A 63 -0.49 19.23 -36.76
C ALA A 63 0.03 20.24 -35.71
N PRO A 64 0.21 21.53 -36.07
CA PRO A 64 0.68 22.52 -35.11
C PRO A 64 -0.30 22.56 -33.93
N ARG A 65 0.19 22.27 -32.72
CA ARG A 65 -0.64 22.34 -31.51
C ARG A 65 -1.25 23.71 -31.43
N SER A 66 -2.57 23.81 -31.36
CA SER A 66 -3.23 25.12 -31.32
C SER A 66 -2.64 25.94 -30.14
N ALA A 67 -2.49 27.25 -30.35
CA ALA A 67 -1.97 28.14 -29.30
C ALA A 67 -2.79 28.11 -28.00
N ALA A 68 -4.10 27.75 -28.11
CA ALA A 68 -4.99 27.52 -26.97
C ALA A 68 -4.59 26.26 -26.16
N TYR A 69 -4.24 25.15 -26.84
CA TYR A 69 -3.80 23.92 -26.20
C TYR A 69 -2.46 24.10 -25.47
N GLU A 70 -1.52 24.85 -26.07
CA GLU A 70 -0.25 25.15 -25.39
C GLU A 70 -0.43 26.08 -24.18
N ARG A 71 -1.36 27.05 -24.23
CA ARG A 71 -1.72 27.86 -23.07
C ARG A 71 -2.31 27.02 -21.96
N TYR A 72 -3.21 26.09 -22.28
CA TYR A 72 -3.79 25.14 -21.33
C TYR A 72 -2.70 24.25 -20.67
N LEU A 73 -1.80 23.66 -21.46
CA LEU A 73 -0.69 22.87 -20.93
C LEU A 73 0.25 23.68 -20.03
N ARG A 74 0.52 24.95 -20.39
CA ARG A 74 1.32 25.86 -19.55
C ARG A 74 0.61 26.18 -18.24
N ALA A 75 -0.69 26.42 -18.28
CA ALA A 75 -1.50 26.65 -17.07
C ALA A 75 -1.51 25.41 -16.15
N LEU A 76 -1.71 24.21 -16.70
CA LEU A 76 -1.62 22.95 -15.95
C LEU A 76 -0.24 22.75 -15.29
N ARG A 77 0.83 22.97 -16.06
CA ARG A 77 2.21 22.87 -15.53
C ARG A 77 2.49 23.90 -14.43
N ARG A 78 1.98 25.13 -14.58
CA ARG A 78 2.10 26.17 -13.54
C ARG A 78 1.35 25.75 -12.28
N ARG A 79 0.11 25.26 -12.41
CA ARG A 79 -0.69 24.76 -11.27
C ARG A 79 0.02 23.61 -10.56
N THR A 80 0.52 22.62 -11.31
CA THR A 80 1.25 21.48 -10.73
C THR A 80 2.53 21.95 -10.02
N ARG A 81 3.30 22.85 -10.62
CA ARG A 81 4.51 23.42 -9.99
C ARG A 81 4.18 24.23 -8.74
N SER A 82 3.09 25.02 -8.78
CA SER A 82 2.62 25.76 -7.61
C SER A 82 2.25 24.81 -6.46
N ILE A 83 1.48 23.74 -6.75
CA ILE A 83 1.15 22.72 -5.74
C ILE A 83 2.40 22.08 -5.15
N GLN A 84 3.35 21.71 -6.01
CA GLN A 84 4.63 21.13 -5.55
C GLN A 84 5.46 22.11 -4.72
N ALA A 85 5.47 23.38 -5.10
CA ALA A 85 6.16 24.42 -4.33
C ALA A 85 5.52 24.63 -2.95
N TRP A 86 4.19 24.63 -2.86
CA TRP A 86 3.48 24.71 -1.58
C TRP A 86 3.72 23.47 -0.71
N GLN A 87 3.70 22.26 -1.30
CA GLN A 87 4.01 21.02 -0.59
C GLN A 87 5.44 21.03 -0.02
N LEU A 88 6.41 21.46 -0.85
CA LEU A 88 7.79 21.63 -0.40
C LEU A 88 7.90 22.69 0.69
N GLY A 89 7.20 23.82 0.50
CA GLY A 89 7.15 24.91 1.48
C GLY A 89 6.65 24.44 2.84
N VAL A 90 5.58 23.66 2.89
CA VAL A 90 5.06 23.09 4.14
C VAL A 90 6.09 22.18 4.82
N VAL A 91 6.75 21.30 4.04
CA VAL A 91 7.81 20.43 4.59
C VAL A 91 8.98 21.23 5.13
N VAL A 92 9.44 22.24 4.38
CA VAL A 92 10.55 23.09 4.81
C VAL A 92 10.20 23.90 6.06
N VAL A 93 9.01 24.50 6.12
CA VAL A 93 8.55 25.21 7.32
C VAL A 93 8.45 24.28 8.52
N PHE A 94 7.91 23.06 8.33
CA PHE A 94 7.87 22.06 9.38
C PHE A 94 9.26 21.70 9.89
N LEU A 95 10.22 21.43 9.00
CA LEU A 95 11.59 21.09 9.40
C LEU A 95 12.30 22.26 10.10
N ILE A 96 12.08 23.51 9.64
CA ILE A 96 12.64 24.70 10.31
C ILE A 96 12.03 24.84 11.71
N LEU A 97 10.72 24.73 11.85
CA LEU A 97 10.07 24.80 13.16
C LEU A 97 10.55 23.68 14.09
N TRP A 98 10.69 22.45 13.58
CA TRP A 98 11.18 21.32 14.36
C TRP A 98 12.65 21.50 14.80
N GLU A 99 13.47 22.18 13.99
CA GLU A 99 14.86 22.50 14.36
C GLU A 99 14.93 23.68 15.35
N VAL A 100 14.14 24.74 15.13
CA VAL A 100 14.24 25.99 15.88
C VAL A 100 13.55 25.91 17.24
N ALA A 101 12.36 25.30 17.31
CA ALA A 101 11.55 25.31 18.53
C ALA A 101 12.26 24.69 19.76
N PRO A 102 12.93 23.52 19.65
CA PRO A 102 13.70 22.98 20.76
C PRO A 102 14.96 23.79 21.05
N ARG A 103 15.65 24.34 20.03
CA ARG A 103 16.85 25.16 20.24
C ARG A 103 16.56 26.50 20.91
N ALA A 104 15.40 27.08 20.61
CA ALA A 104 14.91 28.30 21.24
C ALA A 104 14.31 28.05 22.64
N ASN A 105 14.34 26.80 23.14
CA ASN A 105 13.70 26.38 24.40
C ASN A 105 12.19 26.64 24.46
N TRP A 106 11.49 26.75 23.33
CA TRP A 106 10.04 26.79 23.28
C TRP A 106 9.43 25.45 23.69
N ILE A 107 10.16 24.37 23.38
CA ILE A 107 9.79 23.01 23.73
C ILE A 107 11.04 22.36 24.33
N ASN A 108 10.89 21.51 25.35
CA ASN A 108 12.01 20.86 26.01
C ASN A 108 12.75 19.92 25.01
N PRO A 109 14.03 20.17 24.72
CA PRO A 109 14.82 19.36 23.77
C PRO A 109 14.93 17.89 24.14
N MET A 110 14.86 17.56 25.44
CA MET A 110 14.88 16.15 25.92
C MET A 110 13.63 15.37 25.51
N LEU A 111 12.49 16.05 25.27
CA LEU A 111 11.24 15.40 24.95
C LEU A 111 10.94 15.34 23.44
N THR A 112 11.57 16.19 22.63
CA THR A 112 11.16 16.35 21.21
C THR A 112 12.24 16.05 20.20
N SER A 113 13.52 16.13 20.58
CA SER A 113 14.64 16.05 19.64
C SER A 113 14.55 17.14 18.52
N TYR A 114 15.51 17.18 17.63
CA TYR A 114 15.53 18.08 16.46
C TYR A 114 16.34 17.46 15.31
N PRO A 115 16.09 17.82 14.04
CA PRO A 115 16.67 17.18 12.86
C PRO A 115 18.19 17.01 12.88
N SER A 116 18.94 18.05 13.33
CA SER A 116 20.40 17.96 13.36
C SER A 116 20.92 17.03 14.49
N ALA A 117 20.17 16.86 15.59
CA ALA A 117 20.51 15.87 16.61
C ALA A 117 20.23 14.45 16.12
N VAL A 118 19.10 14.24 15.43
CA VAL A 118 18.78 12.98 14.75
C VAL A 118 19.87 12.60 13.75
N ALA A 119 20.32 13.55 12.92
CA ALA A 119 21.40 13.29 11.95
C ALA A 119 22.72 12.90 12.63
N ARG A 120 23.10 13.54 13.74
CA ARG A 120 24.29 13.18 14.51
C ARG A 120 24.19 11.79 15.12
N THR A 121 23.05 11.46 15.73
CA THR A 121 22.79 10.12 16.29
C THR A 121 22.80 9.05 15.20
N PHE A 122 22.22 9.35 14.04
CA PHE A 122 22.26 8.45 12.88
C PHE A 122 23.69 8.16 12.43
N MET A 123 24.55 9.19 12.32
CA MET A 123 25.95 9.01 11.93
C MET A 123 26.74 8.21 12.97
N ALA A 124 26.57 8.51 14.25
CA ALA A 124 27.22 7.76 15.33
C ALA A 124 26.83 6.27 15.31
N MET A 125 25.51 5.98 15.13
CA MET A 125 25.04 4.61 15.03
C MET A 125 25.46 3.90 13.73
N LEU A 126 25.78 4.64 12.68
CA LEU A 126 26.32 4.09 11.44
C LEU A 126 27.80 3.72 11.62
N GLU A 127 28.57 4.57 12.30
CA GLU A 127 30.00 4.35 12.58
C GLU A 127 30.22 3.18 13.52
N ASP A 128 29.39 3.00 14.54
CA ASP A 128 29.48 1.87 15.48
C ASP A 128 28.85 0.58 14.99
N GLY A 129 28.18 0.62 13.80
CA GLY A 129 27.53 -0.52 13.18
C GLY A 129 26.21 -0.94 13.83
N SER A 130 25.77 -0.30 14.90
CA SER A 130 24.51 -0.64 15.59
C SER A 130 23.30 -0.42 14.73
N LEU A 131 23.29 0.64 13.90
CA LEU A 131 22.22 0.94 12.96
C LEU A 131 21.99 -0.21 11.98
N ALA A 132 23.05 -0.74 11.38
CA ALA A 132 22.96 -1.85 10.44
C ALA A 132 22.38 -3.10 11.10
N LYS A 133 22.84 -3.42 12.33
CA LYS A 133 22.34 -4.56 13.10
C LYS A 133 20.85 -4.45 13.37
N HIS A 134 20.38 -3.35 13.96
CA HIS A 134 18.97 -3.16 14.31
C HIS A 134 18.07 -3.08 13.07
N THR A 135 18.53 -2.42 12.01
CA THR A 135 17.86 -2.35 10.71
C THR A 135 17.68 -3.73 10.09
N TRP A 136 18.74 -4.56 10.10
CA TRP A 136 18.69 -5.91 9.54
C TRP A 136 17.73 -6.82 10.32
N VAL A 137 17.69 -6.72 11.64
CA VAL A 137 16.76 -7.50 12.47
C VAL A 137 15.33 -7.16 12.09
N THR A 138 14.91 -5.89 12.17
CA THR A 138 13.53 -5.48 11.81
C THR A 138 13.20 -5.84 10.37
N PHE A 139 14.14 -5.66 9.43
CA PHE A 139 13.93 -5.99 8.02
C PHE A 139 13.69 -7.50 7.83
N SER A 140 14.54 -8.34 8.40
CA SER A 140 14.43 -9.80 8.27
C SER A 140 13.15 -10.33 8.92
N GLU A 141 12.79 -9.83 10.10
CA GLU A 141 11.55 -10.16 10.79
C GLU A 141 10.32 -9.74 9.97
N THR A 142 10.37 -8.56 9.35
CA THR A 142 9.29 -8.08 8.47
C THR A 142 9.13 -8.97 7.24
N VAL A 143 10.21 -9.34 6.57
CA VAL A 143 10.15 -10.20 5.38
C VAL A 143 9.61 -11.58 5.72
N VAL A 144 10.08 -12.18 6.82
CA VAL A 144 9.61 -13.51 7.25
C VAL A 144 8.16 -13.46 7.72
N GLY A 145 7.80 -12.47 8.54
CA GLY A 145 6.42 -12.29 9.01
C GLY A 145 5.44 -12.02 7.87
N PHE A 146 5.84 -11.18 6.91
CA PHE A 146 5.09 -10.91 5.69
C PHE A 146 4.88 -12.18 4.85
N ALA A 147 5.96 -12.93 4.58
CA ALA A 147 5.87 -14.17 3.82
C ALA A 147 4.98 -15.21 4.52
N GLY A 148 5.12 -15.35 5.85
CA GLY A 148 4.29 -16.24 6.66
C GLY A 148 2.81 -15.84 6.63
N GLY A 149 2.50 -14.57 6.82
CA GLY A 149 1.12 -14.05 6.77
C GLY A 149 0.48 -14.21 5.40
N MET A 150 1.23 -13.91 4.33
CA MET A 150 0.77 -14.11 2.95
C MET A 150 0.54 -15.59 2.63
N LEU A 151 1.46 -16.47 3.01
CA LEU A 151 1.34 -17.91 2.76
C LEU A 151 0.13 -18.50 3.48
N LEU A 152 0.05 -18.30 4.80
CA LEU A 152 -1.06 -18.82 5.62
C LEU A 152 -2.41 -18.23 5.18
N GLY A 153 -2.46 -16.92 4.95
CA GLY A 153 -3.68 -16.25 4.48
C GLY A 153 -4.13 -16.75 3.11
N THR A 154 -3.20 -17.00 2.19
CA THR A 154 -3.51 -17.55 0.86
C THR A 154 -4.04 -18.99 0.97
N VAL A 155 -3.39 -19.83 1.78
CA VAL A 155 -3.85 -21.21 2.01
C VAL A 155 -5.26 -21.20 2.59
N CYS A 156 -5.52 -20.38 3.62
CA CYS A 156 -6.85 -20.23 4.20
C CYS A 156 -7.88 -19.74 3.17
N ALA A 157 -7.56 -18.72 2.39
CA ALA A 157 -8.45 -18.21 1.35
C ALA A 157 -8.81 -19.26 0.30
N VAL A 158 -7.84 -20.09 -0.11
CA VAL A 158 -8.06 -21.22 -1.02
C VAL A 158 -8.96 -22.27 -0.39
N LEU A 159 -8.76 -22.63 0.88
CA LEU A 159 -9.60 -23.58 1.61
C LEU A 159 -11.06 -23.08 1.73
N LEU A 160 -11.25 -21.79 2.02
CA LEU A 160 -12.57 -21.17 2.08
C LEU A 160 -13.26 -21.17 0.70
N TRP A 161 -12.51 -20.88 -0.36
CA TRP A 161 -13.04 -20.97 -1.73
C TRP A 161 -13.40 -22.40 -2.12
N TRP A 162 -12.62 -23.37 -1.64
CA TRP A 162 -12.86 -24.80 -1.93
C TRP A 162 -14.16 -25.29 -1.30
N SER A 163 -14.52 -24.82 -0.12
CA SER A 163 -15.71 -25.26 0.62
C SER A 163 -16.60 -24.10 1.03
N THR A 164 -17.72 -23.92 0.33
CA THR A 164 -18.74 -22.93 0.68
C THR A 164 -19.31 -23.14 2.10
N PHE A 165 -19.36 -24.40 2.56
CA PHE A 165 -19.76 -24.70 3.92
C PHE A 165 -18.75 -24.15 4.93
N LEU A 166 -17.46 -24.42 4.72
CA LEU A 166 -16.39 -23.92 5.59
C LEU A 166 -16.40 -22.38 5.65
N TYR A 167 -16.58 -21.72 4.52
CA TYR A 167 -16.70 -20.26 4.47
C TYR A 167 -17.86 -19.78 5.35
N ARG A 168 -19.08 -20.32 5.17
CA ARG A 168 -20.26 -19.88 5.91
C ARG A 168 -20.12 -20.07 7.43
N VAL A 169 -19.40 -21.12 7.84
CA VAL A 169 -19.13 -21.38 9.26
C VAL A 169 -18.07 -20.42 9.81
N LEU A 170 -16.98 -20.14 9.07
CA LEU A 170 -15.84 -19.38 9.55
C LEU A 170 -15.97 -17.87 9.32
N ASP A 171 -16.77 -17.42 8.39
CA ASP A 171 -16.94 -16.00 8.04
C ASP A 171 -17.17 -15.10 9.24
N PRO A 172 -18.15 -15.35 10.14
CA PRO A 172 -18.37 -14.50 11.30
C PRO A 172 -17.16 -14.44 12.24
N PHE A 173 -16.43 -15.56 12.38
CA PHE A 173 -15.23 -15.60 13.22
C PHE A 173 -14.06 -14.82 12.59
N ILE A 174 -13.87 -14.95 11.29
CA ILE A 174 -12.83 -14.19 10.55
C ILE A 174 -13.07 -12.69 10.67
N VAL A 175 -14.32 -12.24 10.53
CA VAL A 175 -14.68 -10.83 10.68
C VAL A 175 -14.39 -10.33 12.09
N VAL A 176 -14.81 -11.06 13.12
CA VAL A 176 -14.56 -10.71 14.54
C VAL A 176 -13.06 -10.68 14.83
N LEU A 177 -12.32 -11.70 14.43
CA LEU A 177 -10.87 -11.78 14.64
C LEU A 177 -10.12 -10.68 13.87
N ASN A 178 -10.62 -10.28 12.71
CA ASN A 178 -10.04 -9.14 11.99
C ASN A 178 -10.30 -7.80 12.69
N ALA A 179 -11.46 -7.62 13.30
CA ALA A 179 -11.84 -6.41 14.02
C ALA A 179 -11.15 -6.28 15.40
N MET A 180 -10.69 -7.39 15.98
CA MET A 180 -10.04 -7.41 17.27
C MET A 180 -8.72 -6.63 17.28
N PRO A 181 -8.42 -5.83 18.30
CA PRO A 181 -7.13 -5.13 18.44
C PRO A 181 -6.00 -6.12 18.68
N LYS A 182 -5.26 -6.44 17.63
CA LYS A 182 -4.22 -7.49 17.62
C LYS A 182 -3.07 -7.19 18.59
N ILE A 183 -2.83 -5.89 18.89
CA ILE A 183 -1.85 -5.47 19.91
C ILE A 183 -2.09 -6.12 21.27
N ALA A 184 -3.36 -6.38 21.62
CA ALA A 184 -3.70 -7.06 22.88
C ALA A 184 -3.21 -8.52 22.93
N LEU A 185 -2.85 -9.13 21.80
CA LEU A 185 -2.32 -10.49 21.74
C LEU A 185 -0.81 -10.58 22.03
N VAL A 186 -0.08 -9.45 22.03
CA VAL A 186 1.38 -9.45 22.19
C VAL A 186 1.83 -10.13 23.48
N PRO A 187 1.25 -9.84 24.67
CA PRO A 187 1.64 -10.52 25.91
C PRO A 187 1.37 -12.02 25.86
N ILE A 188 0.28 -12.44 25.21
CA ILE A 188 -0.09 -13.85 25.09
C ILE A 188 0.93 -14.57 24.19
N PHE A 189 1.26 -14.00 23.03
CA PHE A 189 2.27 -14.58 22.15
C PHE A 189 3.64 -14.65 22.82
N TYR A 190 3.99 -13.63 23.61
CA TYR A 190 5.25 -13.62 24.37
C TYR A 190 5.33 -14.77 25.38
N ILE A 191 4.25 -15.00 26.14
CA ILE A 191 4.20 -16.09 27.14
C ILE A 191 4.23 -17.47 26.46
N TRP A 192 3.55 -17.62 25.32
CA TRP A 192 3.43 -18.94 24.66
C TRP A 192 4.64 -19.29 23.79
N LEU A 193 5.23 -18.33 23.14
CA LEU A 193 6.21 -18.53 22.06
C LEU A 193 7.60 -18.01 22.41
N GLY A 194 7.73 -17.19 23.46
CA GLY A 194 8.97 -16.55 23.84
C GLY A 194 9.34 -15.33 22.98
N ASP A 195 10.54 -14.81 23.18
CA ASP A 195 11.00 -13.53 22.66
C ASP A 195 10.84 -13.40 21.12
N VAL A 196 11.59 -14.21 20.37
CA VAL A 196 11.72 -14.06 18.91
C VAL A 196 10.47 -14.54 18.17
N ALA A 197 9.90 -15.69 18.57
CA ALA A 197 8.76 -16.29 17.86
C ALA A 197 7.48 -15.45 18.02
N SER A 198 7.33 -14.71 19.13
CA SER A 198 6.19 -13.81 19.34
C SER A 198 6.16 -12.65 18.35
N ILE A 199 7.33 -12.15 17.91
CA ILE A 199 7.43 -11.07 16.91
C ILE A 199 6.90 -11.56 15.56
N TYR A 200 7.34 -12.74 15.12
CA TYR A 200 6.82 -13.36 13.90
C TYR A 200 5.32 -13.66 13.98
N ALA A 201 4.87 -14.20 15.12
CA ALA A 201 3.45 -14.50 15.34
C ALA A 201 2.61 -13.22 15.26
N MET A 202 3.10 -12.10 15.80
CA MET A 202 2.43 -10.81 15.74
C MET A 202 2.33 -10.28 14.30
N ALA A 203 3.43 -10.33 13.53
CA ALA A 203 3.44 -9.93 12.13
C ALA A 203 2.47 -10.76 11.28
N ILE A 204 2.46 -12.07 11.50
CA ILE A 204 1.53 -13.00 10.84
C ILE A 204 0.09 -12.71 11.25
N ALA A 205 -0.20 -12.54 12.53
CA ALA A 205 -1.55 -12.29 13.04
C ALA A 205 -2.15 -10.98 12.50
N VAL A 206 -1.33 -9.94 12.30
CA VAL A 206 -1.79 -8.67 11.72
C VAL A 206 -2.12 -8.82 10.23
N SER A 207 -1.34 -9.57 9.48
CA SER A 207 -1.45 -9.67 8.02
C SER A 207 -2.38 -10.80 7.54
N VAL A 208 -2.51 -11.93 8.27
CA VAL A 208 -3.22 -13.11 7.81
C VAL A 208 -4.71 -12.86 7.53
N PHE A 209 -5.42 -12.16 8.43
CA PHE A 209 -6.86 -11.94 8.28
C PHE A 209 -7.18 -11.01 7.10
N ILE A 210 -6.38 -9.98 6.89
CA ILE A 210 -6.51 -9.09 5.72
C ILE A 210 -6.23 -9.87 4.43
N THR A 211 -5.21 -10.74 4.44
CA THR A 211 -4.91 -11.61 3.30
C THR A 211 -6.10 -12.51 2.97
N ILE A 212 -6.68 -13.18 3.97
CA ILE A 212 -7.86 -14.05 3.80
C ILE A 212 -9.00 -13.28 3.16
N LEU A 213 -9.37 -12.15 3.74
CA LEU A 213 -10.51 -11.34 3.28
C LEU A 213 -10.29 -10.81 1.87
N MET A 214 -9.13 -10.24 1.58
CA MET A 214 -8.84 -9.68 0.26
C MET A 214 -8.77 -10.76 -0.82
N LEU A 215 -8.10 -11.87 -0.57
CA LEU A 215 -7.96 -12.94 -1.56
C LEU A 215 -9.27 -13.68 -1.76
N TYR A 216 -10.01 -13.98 -0.69
CA TYR A 216 -11.30 -14.62 -0.81
C TYR A 216 -12.28 -13.78 -1.62
N THR A 217 -12.36 -12.46 -1.34
CA THR A 217 -13.17 -11.52 -2.11
C THR A 217 -12.72 -11.48 -3.58
N GLY A 218 -11.40 -11.49 -3.83
CA GLY A 218 -10.85 -11.56 -5.18
C GLY A 218 -11.23 -12.85 -5.92
N PHE A 219 -11.25 -14.00 -5.23
CA PHE A 219 -11.69 -15.27 -5.80
C PHE A 219 -13.19 -15.27 -6.14
N GLN A 220 -14.00 -14.62 -5.32
CA GLN A 220 -15.44 -14.47 -5.56
C GLN A 220 -15.77 -13.47 -6.69
N ALA A 221 -14.90 -12.52 -6.96
CA ALA A 221 -15.06 -11.55 -8.04
C ALA A 221 -14.85 -12.14 -9.45
N ILE A 222 -14.37 -13.38 -9.55
CA ILE A 222 -14.22 -14.08 -10.83
C ILE A 222 -15.60 -14.40 -11.41
N ASP A 223 -15.79 -14.05 -12.68
CA ASP A 223 -17.02 -14.24 -13.42
C ASP A 223 -17.53 -15.71 -13.31
N PRO A 224 -18.71 -15.94 -12.72
CA PRO A 224 -19.28 -17.27 -12.55
C PRO A 224 -19.51 -18.00 -13.89
N ASP A 225 -19.75 -17.27 -14.96
CA ASP A 225 -20.04 -17.87 -16.26
C ASP A 225 -18.77 -18.46 -16.90
N LYS A 226 -17.61 -17.85 -16.65
CA LYS A 226 -16.32 -18.46 -17.03
C LYS A 226 -16.07 -19.77 -16.28
N ILE A 227 -16.44 -19.82 -15.00
CA ILE A 227 -16.30 -21.05 -14.18
C ILE A 227 -17.26 -22.13 -14.69
N LYS A 228 -18.52 -21.76 -15.00
CA LYS A 228 -19.53 -22.70 -15.55
C LYS A 228 -19.08 -23.25 -16.90
N LEU A 229 -18.62 -22.37 -17.80
CA LEU A 229 -18.14 -22.77 -19.12
C LEU A 229 -17.05 -23.84 -19.06
N VAL A 230 -16.01 -23.59 -18.24
CA VAL A 230 -14.89 -24.53 -18.13
C VAL A 230 -15.32 -25.87 -17.47
N ARG A 231 -16.30 -25.83 -16.55
CA ARG A 231 -16.88 -27.06 -15.97
C ARG A 231 -17.69 -27.85 -17.00
N LEU A 232 -18.39 -27.21 -17.91
CA LEU A 232 -19.08 -27.89 -19.01
C LEU A 232 -18.11 -28.66 -19.93
N PHE A 233 -16.87 -28.18 -20.05
CA PHE A 233 -15.76 -28.90 -20.74
C PHE A 233 -15.09 -29.96 -19.86
N GLY A 234 -15.68 -30.36 -18.72
CA GLY A 234 -15.17 -31.44 -17.87
C GLY A 234 -14.02 -31.05 -16.94
N ALA A 235 -13.80 -29.75 -16.68
CA ALA A 235 -12.76 -29.34 -15.76
C ALA A 235 -13.09 -29.70 -14.30
N SER A 236 -12.16 -30.34 -13.61
CA SER A 236 -12.23 -30.58 -12.17
C SER A 236 -12.11 -29.27 -11.36
N ARG A 237 -12.54 -29.29 -10.09
CA ARG A 237 -12.37 -28.12 -9.18
C ARG A 237 -10.93 -27.61 -9.12
N TRP A 238 -9.95 -28.51 -9.13
CA TRP A 238 -8.53 -28.17 -9.15
C TRP A 238 -8.11 -27.42 -10.42
N LYS A 239 -8.60 -27.89 -11.58
CA LYS A 239 -8.36 -27.19 -12.86
C LYS A 239 -8.98 -25.79 -12.89
N VAL A 240 -10.21 -25.66 -12.34
CA VAL A 240 -10.88 -24.35 -12.21
C VAL A 240 -10.06 -23.41 -11.32
N LEU A 241 -9.60 -23.87 -10.15
CA LEU A 241 -8.77 -23.08 -9.24
C LEU A 241 -7.48 -22.61 -9.93
N THR A 242 -6.72 -23.55 -10.47
CA THR A 242 -5.35 -23.26 -10.98
C THR A 242 -5.33 -22.57 -12.33
N LYS A 243 -6.36 -22.72 -13.18
CA LYS A 243 -6.38 -22.18 -14.54
C LYS A 243 -7.27 -20.95 -14.71
N ILE A 244 -8.23 -20.75 -13.80
CA ILE A 244 -9.19 -19.63 -13.90
C ILE A 244 -9.07 -18.72 -12.67
N VAL A 245 -9.27 -19.27 -11.46
CA VAL A 245 -9.41 -18.45 -10.25
C VAL A 245 -8.07 -17.81 -9.87
N LEU A 246 -7.01 -18.58 -9.70
CA LEU A 246 -5.70 -18.04 -9.32
C LEU A 246 -5.16 -17.05 -10.37
N PRO A 247 -5.13 -17.38 -11.69
CA PRO A 247 -4.66 -16.42 -12.69
C PRO A 247 -5.55 -15.17 -12.80
N GLY A 248 -6.87 -15.33 -12.68
CA GLY A 248 -7.82 -14.21 -12.71
C GLY A 248 -7.71 -13.29 -11.49
N SER A 249 -7.22 -13.81 -10.36
CA SER A 249 -7.07 -13.06 -9.11
C SER A 249 -5.69 -12.43 -8.94
N VAL A 250 -4.78 -12.56 -9.91
CA VAL A 250 -3.43 -11.97 -9.83
C VAL A 250 -3.45 -10.48 -9.50
N PRO A 251 -4.31 -9.62 -10.08
CA PRO A 251 -4.38 -8.21 -9.69
C PRO A 251 -4.71 -8.02 -8.21
N THR A 252 -5.66 -8.81 -7.67
CA THR A 252 -6.01 -8.77 -6.25
C THR A 252 -4.87 -9.27 -5.37
N MET A 253 -4.19 -10.37 -5.77
CA MET A 253 -3.02 -10.87 -5.06
C MET A 253 -1.92 -9.80 -4.94
N ILE A 254 -1.64 -9.08 -6.02
CA ILE A 254 -0.66 -7.99 -6.04
C ILE A 254 -1.10 -6.83 -5.12
N SER A 255 -2.39 -6.46 -5.17
CA SER A 255 -2.91 -5.43 -4.27
C SER A 255 -2.80 -5.85 -2.80
N THR A 256 -3.04 -7.14 -2.51
CA THR A 256 -2.89 -7.72 -1.17
C THR A 256 -1.44 -7.67 -0.69
N LEU A 257 -0.46 -7.95 -1.56
CA LEU A 257 0.97 -7.81 -1.24
C LEU A 257 1.31 -6.39 -0.77
N LYS A 258 0.82 -5.36 -1.48
CA LYS A 258 1.07 -3.96 -1.12
C LYS A 258 0.53 -3.58 0.26
N VAL A 259 -0.66 -4.02 0.57
CA VAL A 259 -1.28 -3.74 1.88
C VAL A 259 -0.52 -4.48 2.98
N ASN A 260 -0.21 -5.75 2.76
CA ASN A 260 0.35 -6.61 3.80
C ASN A 260 1.80 -6.30 4.15
N VAL A 261 2.62 -5.76 3.23
CA VAL A 261 3.99 -5.39 3.58
C VAL A 261 4.03 -4.31 4.67
N GLY A 262 3.13 -3.32 4.57
CA GLY A 262 3.00 -2.30 5.62
C GLY A 262 2.46 -2.87 6.93
N LEU A 263 1.44 -3.73 6.84
CA LEU A 263 0.85 -4.38 8.02
C LEU A 263 1.83 -5.32 8.74
N ALA A 264 2.63 -6.07 8.00
CA ALA A 264 3.66 -6.93 8.59
C ALA A 264 4.72 -6.12 9.33
N LEU A 265 5.19 -4.99 8.75
CA LEU A 265 6.10 -4.09 9.42
C LEU A 265 5.50 -3.52 10.71
N VAL A 266 4.24 -3.09 10.70
CA VAL A 266 3.54 -2.65 11.92
C VAL A 266 3.48 -3.78 12.95
N GLY A 267 3.16 -5.00 12.51
CA GLY A 267 3.12 -6.18 13.39
C GLY A 267 4.48 -6.48 14.02
N VAL A 268 5.57 -6.39 13.26
CA VAL A 268 6.95 -6.57 13.76
C VAL A 268 7.28 -5.49 14.78
N VAL A 269 7.09 -4.22 14.45
CA VAL A 269 7.40 -3.10 15.37
C VAL A 269 6.65 -3.23 16.69
N VAL A 270 5.38 -3.61 16.64
CA VAL A 270 4.57 -3.84 17.84
C VAL A 270 5.07 -5.06 18.63
N GLY A 271 5.49 -6.12 17.95
CA GLY A 271 6.14 -7.27 18.57
C GLY A 271 7.47 -6.92 19.22
N GLU A 272 8.30 -6.14 18.52
CA GLU A 272 9.59 -5.65 19.02
C GLU A 272 9.44 -4.76 20.27
N PHE A 273 8.36 -3.99 20.39
CA PHE A 273 8.13 -3.13 21.56
C PHE A 273 8.11 -3.90 22.88
N GLN A 274 7.70 -5.15 22.87
CA GLN A 274 7.52 -5.91 24.10
C GLN A 274 8.48 -7.09 24.25
N ALA A 275 8.93 -7.69 23.15
CA ALA A 275 9.64 -8.95 23.17
C ALA A 275 11.10 -8.84 22.70
N ALA A 276 11.49 -7.78 21.99
CA ALA A 276 12.76 -7.72 21.33
C ALA A 276 13.94 -7.32 22.25
N LYS A 277 15.13 -7.84 21.90
CA LYS A 277 16.42 -7.43 22.42
C LYS A 277 17.26 -6.69 21.37
N ALA A 278 16.75 -6.60 20.15
CA ALA A 278 17.32 -5.89 19.01
C ALA A 278 16.19 -5.55 18.04
N GLY A 279 16.43 -4.60 17.14
CA GLY A 279 15.46 -4.11 16.19
C GLY A 279 15.23 -2.61 16.34
N LEU A 280 14.55 -2.00 15.36
CA LEU A 280 14.26 -0.56 15.40
C LEU A 280 13.12 -0.24 16.37
N GLY A 281 12.14 -1.12 16.49
CA GLY A 281 11.09 -1.01 17.50
C GLY A 281 11.66 -1.12 18.92
N PHE A 282 12.59 -2.05 19.16
CA PHE A 282 13.32 -2.11 20.41
C PHE A 282 14.03 -0.79 20.73
N LEU A 283 14.72 -0.17 19.74
CA LEU A 283 15.39 1.11 19.94
C LEU A 283 14.43 2.24 20.33
N ILE A 284 13.21 2.23 19.79
CA ILE A 284 12.17 3.22 20.13
C ILE A 284 11.79 3.09 21.61
N VAL A 285 11.50 1.88 22.06
CA VAL A 285 11.12 1.65 23.46
C VAL A 285 12.29 1.91 24.41
N TYR A 286 13.46 1.37 24.10
CA TYR A 286 14.67 1.57 24.89
C TYR A 286 15.01 3.06 25.01
N GLY A 287 15.08 3.78 23.89
CA GLY A 287 15.36 5.20 23.87
C GLY A 287 14.33 6.03 24.63
N SER A 288 13.04 5.64 24.61
CA SER A 288 12.01 6.32 25.38
C SER A 288 12.15 6.09 26.88
N GLN A 289 12.53 4.88 27.31
CA GLN A 289 12.73 4.53 28.72
C GLN A 289 13.93 5.27 29.35
N ILE A 290 14.98 5.52 28.56
CA ILE A 290 16.18 6.25 29.02
C ILE A 290 16.18 7.74 28.65
N PHE A 291 15.03 8.26 28.17
CA PHE A 291 14.83 9.66 27.75
C PHE A 291 15.78 10.13 26.63
N GLN A 292 16.24 9.23 25.79
CA GLN A 292 17.07 9.53 24.59
C GLN A 292 16.20 9.72 23.36
N MET A 293 15.48 10.83 23.27
CA MET A 293 14.58 11.11 22.15
C MET A 293 15.27 11.21 20.79
N ASN A 294 16.57 11.55 20.77
CA ASN A 294 17.35 11.52 19.53
C ASN A 294 17.43 10.10 18.95
N LEU A 295 17.61 9.08 19.81
CA LEU A 295 17.62 7.67 19.41
C LEU A 295 16.25 7.22 18.90
N VAL A 296 15.19 7.59 19.63
CA VAL A 296 13.79 7.30 19.22
C VAL A 296 13.48 7.87 17.85
N MET A 297 13.74 9.16 17.64
CA MET A 297 13.47 9.82 16.37
C MET A 297 14.33 9.26 15.21
N THR A 298 15.60 8.91 15.50
CA THR A 298 16.47 8.25 14.53
C THR A 298 15.86 6.90 14.09
N ALA A 299 15.44 6.07 15.03
CA ALA A 299 14.83 4.77 14.73
C ALA A 299 13.52 4.94 13.93
N ILE A 300 12.67 5.92 14.25
CA ILE A 300 11.45 6.24 13.49
C ILE A 300 11.79 6.66 12.05
N VAL A 301 12.78 7.52 11.85
CA VAL A 301 13.19 7.94 10.50
C VAL A 301 13.72 6.76 9.69
N VAL A 302 14.52 5.90 10.29
CA VAL A 302 15.03 4.69 9.63
C VAL A 302 13.89 3.72 9.29
N LEU A 303 12.93 3.52 10.19
CA LEU A 303 11.71 2.74 9.91
C LEU A 303 10.92 3.30 8.73
N ALA A 304 10.76 4.62 8.64
CA ALA A 304 10.08 5.27 7.52
C ALA A 304 10.80 5.03 6.18
N VAL A 305 12.14 5.05 6.20
CA VAL A 305 12.97 4.73 5.02
C VAL A 305 12.79 3.26 4.63
N ILE A 306 12.89 2.33 5.57
CA ILE A 306 12.71 0.89 5.30
C ILE A 306 11.30 0.61 4.76
N SER A 307 10.27 1.17 5.39
CA SER A 307 8.88 1.04 4.92
C SER A 307 8.74 1.50 3.47
N SER A 308 9.34 2.66 3.15
CA SER A 308 9.33 3.21 1.80
C SER A 308 10.06 2.30 0.80
N LEU A 309 11.22 1.76 1.17
CA LEU A 309 12.00 0.84 0.34
C LEU A 309 11.25 -0.47 0.10
N LEU A 310 10.67 -1.07 1.13
CA LEU A 310 9.85 -2.28 1.01
C LEU A 310 8.66 -2.06 0.09
N PHE A 311 7.98 -0.92 0.23
CA PHE A 311 6.84 -0.58 -0.63
C PHE A 311 7.26 -0.41 -2.09
N VAL A 312 8.38 0.27 -2.36
CA VAL A 312 8.94 0.42 -3.72
C VAL A 312 9.35 -0.92 -4.29
N ALA A 313 9.94 -1.80 -3.50
CA ALA A 313 10.30 -3.15 -3.92
C ALA A 313 9.07 -3.95 -4.37
N ILE A 314 7.99 -3.91 -3.59
CA ILE A 314 6.72 -4.57 -3.97
C ILE A 314 6.12 -3.96 -5.24
N GLN A 315 6.19 -2.64 -5.42
CA GLN A 315 5.74 -1.99 -6.67
C GLN A 315 6.57 -2.42 -7.89
N ALA A 316 7.87 -2.59 -7.73
CA ALA A 316 8.73 -3.07 -8.81
C ALA A 316 8.39 -4.51 -9.19
N LEU A 317 8.11 -5.38 -8.20
CA LEU A 317 7.63 -6.74 -8.43
C LEU A 317 6.29 -6.75 -9.17
N GLU A 318 5.34 -5.90 -8.78
CA GLU A 318 4.06 -5.72 -9.50
C GLU A 318 4.26 -5.35 -10.95
N ALA A 319 5.04 -4.30 -11.21
CA ALA A 319 5.29 -3.84 -12.58
C ALA A 319 5.85 -4.97 -13.46
N THR A 320 6.68 -5.84 -12.88
CA THR A 320 7.26 -6.99 -13.57
C THR A 320 6.25 -8.11 -13.77
N ALA A 321 5.43 -8.41 -12.77
CA ALA A 321 4.40 -9.44 -12.83
C ALA A 321 3.29 -9.10 -13.84
N LEU A 322 2.80 -7.86 -13.83
CA LEU A 322 1.77 -7.39 -14.75
C LEU A 322 2.26 -7.35 -16.21
N ARG A 323 3.53 -7.03 -16.44
CA ARG A 323 4.11 -7.08 -17.79
C ARG A 323 4.11 -8.50 -18.35
N ARG A 324 4.41 -9.51 -17.54
CA ARG A 324 4.40 -10.93 -17.95
C ARG A 324 2.98 -11.43 -18.24
N HIS A 325 1.97 -11.00 -17.48
CA HIS A 325 0.57 -11.42 -17.67
C HIS A 325 -0.14 -10.62 -18.77
N GLY A 326 0.18 -9.34 -18.97
CA GLY A 326 -0.35 -8.52 -20.06
C GLY A 326 0.18 -8.94 -21.45
N ALA A 327 1.37 -9.53 -21.52
CA ALA A 327 1.90 -10.05 -22.77
C ALA A 327 1.19 -11.34 -23.25
N VAL A 328 0.57 -12.09 -22.33
CA VAL A 328 -0.19 -13.31 -22.68
C VAL A 328 -1.61 -12.98 -23.18
N GLY A 329 -2.17 -11.83 -22.81
CA GLY A 329 -3.49 -11.38 -23.30
C GLY A 329 -3.48 -10.67 -24.66
N ALA A 330 -2.30 -10.36 -25.21
CA ALA A 330 -2.17 -9.63 -26.49
C ALA A 330 -1.84 -10.55 -27.69
N THR A 331 -1.77 -11.86 -27.50
CA THR A 331 -1.44 -12.85 -28.55
C THR A 331 -2.59 -13.79 -28.89
N ASN A 332 -3.82 -13.49 -28.51
CA ASN A 332 -5.02 -14.21 -28.97
C ASN A 332 -6.01 -13.26 -29.62
#